data_c2a490fe5c154a93919d71cd694fea1d
#
_entry.id   c2a490fe5c154a93919d71cd694fea1d
#
_cell.length_a   1.000
_cell.length_b   1.000
_cell.length_c   1.000
_cell.angle_alpha   90.00
_cell.angle_beta   90.00
_cell.angle_gamma   90.00
#
_symmetry.space_group_name_H-M   'P 1'
#
loop_
_entity.id
_entity.type
_entity.pdbx_description
1 polymer ?
#
loop_
_entity_poly.entity_id
_entity_poly.type
_entity_poly.pdbx_seq_one_letter_code
_entity_poly.pdbx_strand_id
1 'polypeptide(L)'
;MRTLNLFLLFFFFLFSINSYSLPKCKFPSIKWDNCVGFYIIRGVGKFEGEFKDGKRNGEGTYTYQNGQKYVGEYKDGKRHGQGTYTLANGQKYVGEWKDDVRHGRGIYTWADGRKFEGEFKDSKYHGQGTFTWEDGSKYVGEWKDYRVHGQGTYTYPDGE
;
A
#
# COMPACT_ATOMS: atom_id res chain seq x y z
N MET A 1 -30.22 37.16 26.30
CA MET A 1 -29.05 36.39 25.85
C MET A 1 -29.43 35.70 24.54
N ARG A 2 -28.91 36.19 23.43
CA ARG A 2 -29.17 35.60 22.09
C ARG A 2 -28.00 34.71 21.74
N THR A 3 -28.23 33.41 21.64
CA THR A 3 -27.25 32.41 21.17
C THR A 3 -27.11 32.54 19.66
N LEU A 4 -25.91 32.89 19.22
CA LEU A 4 -25.54 33.00 17.82
C LEU A 4 -25.17 31.59 17.32
N ASN A 5 -26.06 30.96 16.54
CA ASN A 5 -25.77 29.72 15.84
C ASN A 5 -24.87 30.03 14.67
N LEU A 6 -23.61 29.63 14.78
CA LEU A 6 -22.63 29.67 13.68
C LEU A 6 -22.84 28.46 12.77
N PHE A 7 -23.62 28.65 11.70
CA PHE A 7 -23.68 27.65 10.60
C PHE A 7 -22.36 27.64 9.87
N LEU A 8 -21.56 26.59 10.10
CA LEU A 8 -20.38 26.29 9.28
C LEU A 8 -20.89 25.73 7.94
N LEU A 9 -20.96 26.59 6.92
CA LEU A 9 -21.15 26.17 5.53
C LEU A 9 -19.88 25.47 5.04
N PHE A 10 -19.89 24.13 5.05
CA PHE A 10 -18.93 23.33 4.30
C PHE A 10 -19.20 23.53 2.81
N PHE A 11 -18.42 24.39 2.18
CA PHE A 11 -18.33 24.45 0.72
C PHE A 11 -17.63 23.17 0.25
N PHE A 12 -18.42 22.18 -0.14
CA PHE A 12 -17.96 21.09 -0.98
C PHE A 12 -17.60 21.68 -2.35
N PHE A 13 -16.32 22.01 -2.55
CA PHE A 13 -15.80 22.19 -3.89
C PHE A 13 -15.83 20.81 -4.55
N LEU A 14 -16.90 20.55 -5.32
CA LEU A 14 -16.91 19.49 -6.31
C LEU A 14 -15.90 19.86 -7.38
N PHE A 15 -14.62 19.53 -7.16
CA PHE A 15 -13.70 19.40 -8.26
C PHE A 15 -14.22 18.25 -9.13
N SER A 16 -14.89 18.59 -10.21
CA SER A 16 -15.05 17.67 -11.34
C SER A 16 -13.65 17.35 -11.85
N ILE A 17 -13.02 16.34 -11.27
CA ILE A 17 -11.85 15.73 -11.86
C ILE A 17 -12.39 15.04 -13.10
N ASN A 18 -12.29 15.69 -14.24
CA ASN A 18 -12.35 15.02 -15.52
C ASN A 18 -11.18 14.03 -15.52
N SER A 19 -11.43 12.83 -15.04
CA SER A 19 -10.49 11.72 -15.16
C SER A 19 -10.44 11.37 -16.67
N TYR A 20 -9.60 12.07 -17.41
CA TYR A 20 -9.20 11.59 -18.72
C TYR A 20 -8.47 10.28 -18.48
N SER A 21 -9.17 9.15 -18.71
CA SER A 21 -8.51 7.86 -18.69
C SER A 21 -7.43 7.86 -19.76
N LEU A 22 -6.24 7.40 -19.39
CA LEU A 22 -5.15 7.27 -20.35
C LEU A 22 -5.58 6.38 -21.53
N PRO A 23 -5.15 6.66 -22.76
CA PRO A 23 -5.46 5.85 -23.92
C PRO A 23 -4.87 4.43 -23.77
N LYS A 24 -5.45 3.46 -24.47
CA LYS A 24 -4.87 2.11 -24.54
C LYS A 24 -3.53 2.14 -25.27
N CYS A 25 -2.55 1.39 -24.76
CA CYS A 25 -1.26 1.24 -25.44
C CYS A 25 -1.44 0.58 -26.80
N LYS A 26 -0.86 1.14 -27.84
CA LYS A 26 -0.96 0.61 -29.21
C LYS A 26 0.09 -0.48 -29.42
N PHE A 27 -0.34 -1.65 -29.90
CA PHE A 27 0.54 -2.74 -30.34
C PHE A 27 0.75 -2.65 -31.87
N PRO A 28 1.95 -2.91 -32.43
CA PRO A 28 3.20 -3.33 -31.79
C PRO A 28 4.14 -2.14 -31.50
N SER A 29 3.92 -1.39 -30.45
CA SER A 29 4.87 -0.37 -30.02
C SER A 29 5.91 -0.99 -29.09
N ILE A 30 7.18 -0.75 -29.37
CA ILE A 30 8.28 -1.12 -28.47
C ILE A 30 8.44 -0.14 -27.30
N LYS A 31 7.74 0.99 -27.35
CA LYS A 31 7.78 2.01 -26.32
C LYS A 31 6.36 2.48 -26.01
N TRP A 32 5.77 1.94 -24.95
CA TRP A 32 4.50 2.41 -24.44
C TRP A 32 4.72 3.68 -23.61
N ASP A 33 3.97 4.71 -23.90
CA ASP A 33 4.11 6.01 -23.24
C ASP A 33 2.75 6.66 -23.02
N ASN A 34 2.51 7.13 -21.81
CA ASN A 34 1.27 7.77 -21.37
C ASN A 34 0.03 6.97 -21.80
N CYS A 35 0.01 5.68 -21.51
CA CYS A 35 -1.05 4.76 -21.91
C CYS A 35 -1.30 3.67 -20.89
N VAL A 36 -2.48 3.04 -20.95
CA VAL A 36 -2.84 1.84 -20.17
C VAL A 36 -2.71 0.60 -21.04
N GLY A 37 -2.04 -0.41 -20.54
CA GLY A 37 -1.83 -1.66 -21.26
C GLY A 37 -1.58 -2.84 -20.35
N PHE A 38 -1.32 -3.99 -20.94
CA PHE A 38 -0.93 -5.19 -20.21
C PHE A 38 0.14 -5.97 -20.95
N TYR A 39 0.94 -6.71 -20.20
CA TYR A 39 1.82 -7.72 -20.74
C TYR A 39 1.82 -8.98 -19.86
N ILE A 40 2.19 -10.11 -20.48
CA ILE A 40 2.32 -11.39 -19.79
C ILE A 40 3.75 -11.87 -19.97
N ILE A 41 4.40 -12.19 -18.84
CA ILE A 41 5.69 -12.90 -18.83
C ILE A 41 5.38 -14.37 -18.53
N ARG A 42 5.55 -15.25 -19.53
CA ARG A 42 5.29 -16.68 -19.36
C ARG A 42 6.11 -17.26 -18.21
N GLY A 43 5.45 -17.97 -17.31
CA GLY A 43 6.10 -18.54 -16.12
C GLY A 43 6.32 -17.57 -14.96
N VAL A 44 5.99 -16.28 -15.11
CA VAL A 44 6.23 -15.26 -14.08
C VAL A 44 4.93 -14.59 -13.63
N GLY A 45 4.13 -14.05 -14.57
CA GLY A 45 2.89 -13.39 -14.24
C GLY A 45 2.41 -12.40 -15.30
N LYS A 46 1.37 -11.65 -14.93
CA LYS A 46 0.72 -10.62 -15.75
C LYS A 46 0.82 -9.25 -15.06
N PHE A 47 1.17 -8.22 -15.80
CA PHE A 47 0.97 -6.84 -15.41
C PHE A 47 -0.16 -6.20 -16.24
N GLU A 48 -0.95 -5.34 -15.59
CA GLU A 48 -1.97 -4.51 -16.22
C GLU A 48 -1.98 -3.15 -15.51
N GLY A 49 -1.81 -2.05 -16.26
CA GLY A 49 -1.73 -0.73 -15.67
C GLY A 49 -1.12 0.31 -16.60
N GLU A 50 -0.67 1.39 -16.01
CA GLU A 50 -0.15 2.56 -16.68
C GLU A 50 1.33 2.43 -17.06
N PHE A 51 1.67 3.03 -18.19
CA PHE A 51 3.03 3.05 -18.73
C PHE A 51 3.45 4.47 -19.08
N LYS A 52 4.70 4.77 -18.79
CA LYS A 52 5.40 5.96 -19.23
C LYS A 52 6.83 5.59 -19.65
N ASP A 53 7.28 6.06 -20.81
CA ASP A 53 8.61 5.77 -21.35
C ASP A 53 8.96 4.28 -21.39
N GLY A 54 7.97 3.41 -21.69
CA GLY A 54 8.11 1.96 -21.75
C GLY A 54 8.22 1.25 -20.39
N LYS A 55 8.06 1.97 -19.29
CA LYS A 55 8.10 1.44 -17.93
C LYS A 55 6.74 1.52 -17.26
N ARG A 56 6.47 0.61 -16.31
CA ARG A 56 5.32 0.73 -15.40
C ARG A 56 5.42 2.05 -14.65
N ASN A 57 4.37 2.88 -14.71
CA ASN A 57 4.37 4.20 -14.08
C ASN A 57 2.92 4.62 -13.86
N GLY A 58 2.54 5.01 -12.64
CA GLY A 58 1.16 5.23 -12.25
C GLY A 58 0.51 3.98 -11.66
N GLU A 59 -0.80 3.85 -11.76
CA GLU A 59 -1.55 2.73 -11.17
C GLU A 59 -1.38 1.44 -11.97
N GLY A 60 -1.28 0.31 -11.24
CA GLY A 60 -1.20 -0.98 -11.90
C GLY A 60 -1.42 -2.18 -10.99
N THR A 61 -1.71 -3.30 -11.63
CA THR A 61 -1.87 -4.61 -11.01
C THR A 61 -0.85 -5.57 -11.56
N TYR A 62 -0.07 -6.19 -10.70
CA TYR A 62 0.77 -7.33 -11.05
C TYR A 62 0.24 -8.60 -10.39
N THR A 63 -0.12 -9.58 -11.20
CA THR A 63 -0.55 -10.91 -10.73
C THR A 63 0.55 -11.91 -11.08
N TYR A 64 1.16 -12.48 -10.04
CA TYR A 64 2.19 -13.51 -10.17
C TYR A 64 1.56 -14.88 -10.47
N GLN A 65 2.29 -15.75 -11.13
CA GLN A 65 1.80 -17.12 -11.44
C GLN A 65 1.53 -17.95 -10.17
N ASN A 66 2.23 -17.69 -9.08
CA ASN A 66 2.05 -18.35 -7.80
C ASN A 66 0.85 -17.81 -6.98
N GLY A 67 -0.01 -16.96 -7.58
CA GLY A 67 -1.19 -16.39 -6.93
C GLY A 67 -0.95 -15.14 -6.09
N GLN A 68 0.30 -14.69 -5.94
CA GLN A 68 0.58 -13.41 -5.29
C GLN A 68 0.09 -12.27 -6.18
N LYS A 69 -0.26 -11.12 -5.56
CA LYS A 69 -0.77 -9.96 -6.29
C LYS A 69 -0.28 -8.66 -5.67
N TYR A 70 0.13 -7.73 -6.51
CA TYR A 70 0.32 -6.33 -6.12
C TYR A 70 -0.69 -5.45 -6.86
N VAL A 71 -1.30 -4.51 -6.15
CA VAL A 71 -2.17 -3.46 -6.69
C VAL A 71 -1.72 -2.14 -6.09
N GLY A 72 -1.38 -1.16 -6.91
CA GLY A 72 -0.95 0.15 -6.44
C GLY A 72 -0.04 0.87 -7.43
N GLU A 73 0.63 1.88 -6.92
CA GLU A 73 1.44 2.79 -7.70
C GLU A 73 2.80 2.20 -8.12
N TYR A 74 3.22 2.59 -9.30
CA TYR A 74 4.53 2.30 -9.88
C TYR A 74 5.23 3.59 -10.30
N LYS A 75 6.53 3.61 -10.15
CA LYS A 75 7.42 4.66 -10.67
C LYS A 75 8.67 4.02 -11.27
N ASP A 76 8.97 4.36 -12.52
CA ASP A 76 10.16 3.85 -13.25
C ASP A 76 10.29 2.32 -13.24
N GLY A 77 9.15 1.60 -13.29
CA GLY A 77 9.10 0.13 -13.30
C GLY A 77 9.07 -0.52 -11.92
N LYS A 78 9.20 0.24 -10.82
CA LYS A 78 9.23 -0.25 -9.43
C LYS A 78 7.94 0.10 -8.71
N ARG A 79 7.54 -0.72 -7.71
CA ARG A 79 6.46 -0.38 -6.78
C ARG A 79 6.87 0.86 -6.00
N HIS A 80 5.96 1.82 -5.93
CA HIS A 80 6.17 3.12 -5.28
C HIS A 80 4.84 3.63 -4.73
N GLY A 81 4.84 4.72 -3.91
CA GLY A 81 3.61 5.29 -3.41
C GLY A 81 2.75 4.31 -2.60
N GLN A 82 1.44 4.35 -2.75
CA GLN A 82 0.52 3.47 -2.05
C GLN A 82 0.31 2.15 -2.79
N GLY A 83 0.22 1.05 -2.02
CA GLY A 83 -0.04 -0.23 -2.66
C GLY A 83 -0.39 -1.35 -1.69
N THR A 84 -1.09 -2.34 -2.23
CA THR A 84 -1.47 -3.57 -1.55
C THR A 84 -0.74 -4.76 -2.17
N TYR A 85 -0.03 -5.51 -1.34
CA TYR A 85 0.58 -6.78 -1.72
C TYR A 85 -0.09 -7.93 -0.97
N THR A 86 -0.63 -8.87 -1.70
CA THR A 86 -1.29 -10.07 -1.14
C THR A 86 -0.47 -11.29 -1.53
N LEU A 87 -0.09 -12.09 -0.54
CA LEU A 87 0.59 -13.37 -0.73
C LEU A 87 -0.43 -14.50 -1.00
N ALA A 88 0.01 -15.59 -1.62
CA ALA A 88 -0.85 -16.74 -1.93
C ALA A 88 -1.48 -17.39 -0.69
N ASN A 89 -0.84 -17.30 0.47
CA ASN A 89 -1.33 -17.81 1.75
C ASN A 89 -2.26 -16.84 2.51
N GLY A 90 -2.69 -15.73 1.87
CA GLY A 90 -3.60 -14.75 2.46
C GLY A 90 -2.93 -13.64 3.27
N GLN A 91 -1.63 -13.72 3.53
CA GLN A 91 -0.92 -12.60 4.16
C GLN A 91 -0.99 -11.36 3.27
N LYS A 92 -1.03 -10.17 3.89
CA LYS A 92 -1.27 -8.93 3.16
C LYS A 92 -0.47 -7.78 3.75
N TYR A 93 0.09 -6.95 2.87
CA TYR A 93 0.61 -5.63 3.23
C TYR A 93 -0.20 -4.55 2.50
N VAL A 94 -0.59 -3.51 3.22
CA VAL A 94 -1.22 -2.30 2.69
C VAL A 94 -0.44 -1.11 3.22
N GLY A 95 0.08 -0.26 2.36
CA GLY A 95 0.84 0.92 2.79
C GLY A 95 1.79 1.45 1.74
N GLU A 96 2.76 2.21 2.21
CA GLU A 96 3.71 2.92 1.38
C GLU A 96 4.83 2.00 0.86
N TRP A 97 5.23 2.26 -0.38
CA TRP A 97 6.31 1.59 -1.09
C TRP A 97 7.30 2.63 -1.62
N LYS A 98 8.56 2.28 -1.59
CA LYS A 98 9.63 3.06 -2.20
C LYS A 98 10.63 2.11 -2.88
N ASP A 99 10.75 2.20 -4.20
CA ASP A 99 11.71 1.42 -5.00
C ASP A 99 11.65 -0.10 -4.70
N ASP A 100 10.44 -0.68 -4.74
CA ASP A 100 10.13 -2.10 -4.47
C ASP A 100 10.20 -2.55 -3.01
N VAL A 101 10.55 -1.69 -2.06
CA VAL A 101 10.56 -2.02 -0.63
C VAL A 101 9.40 -1.35 0.12
N ARG A 102 8.88 -2.00 1.16
CA ARG A 102 7.90 -1.40 2.08
C ARG A 102 8.60 -0.28 2.84
N HIS A 103 7.98 0.90 2.85
CA HIS A 103 8.54 2.10 3.46
C HIS A 103 7.41 2.93 4.07
N GLY A 104 7.72 3.94 4.91
CA GLY A 104 6.69 4.80 5.49
C GLY A 104 5.66 4.04 6.30
N ARG A 105 4.40 4.48 6.30
CA ARG A 105 3.33 3.86 7.08
C ARG A 105 2.66 2.71 6.33
N GLY A 106 2.30 1.67 7.10
CA GLY A 106 1.60 0.53 6.53
C GLY A 106 1.07 -0.45 7.56
N ILE A 107 0.29 -1.41 7.05
CA ILE A 107 -0.31 -2.49 7.82
C ILE A 107 0.11 -3.81 7.20
N TYR A 108 0.71 -4.67 7.99
CA TYR A 108 0.96 -6.06 7.63
C TYR A 108 0.04 -6.97 8.43
N THR A 109 -0.71 -7.82 7.74
CA THR A 109 -1.62 -8.80 8.33
C THR A 109 -1.16 -10.20 7.96
N TRP A 110 -0.96 -11.06 8.96
CA TRP A 110 -0.66 -12.48 8.77
C TRP A 110 -1.92 -13.31 8.54
N ALA A 111 -1.76 -14.50 8.01
CA ALA A 111 -2.87 -15.43 7.77
C ALA A 111 -3.55 -15.92 9.07
N ASP A 112 -2.84 -15.90 10.19
CA ASP A 112 -3.33 -16.24 11.52
C ASP A 112 -4.03 -15.08 12.26
N GLY A 113 -4.18 -13.92 11.60
CA GLY A 113 -4.86 -12.75 12.17
C GLY A 113 -3.94 -11.79 12.92
N ARG A 114 -2.69 -12.14 13.20
CA ARG A 114 -1.72 -11.17 13.73
C ARG A 114 -1.62 -9.96 12.81
N LYS A 115 -1.35 -8.80 13.38
CA LYS A 115 -1.24 -7.55 12.63
C LYS A 115 -0.12 -6.68 13.17
N PHE A 116 0.66 -6.08 12.28
CA PHE A 116 1.50 -4.93 12.58
C PHE A 116 0.98 -3.71 11.84
N GLU A 117 0.80 -2.60 12.55
CA GLU A 117 0.39 -1.31 11.99
C GLU A 117 1.37 -0.25 12.50
N GLY A 118 2.12 0.37 11.59
CA GLY A 118 3.17 1.30 12.00
C GLY A 118 4.08 1.69 10.85
N GLU A 119 5.28 2.11 11.21
CA GLU A 119 6.30 2.56 10.28
C GLU A 119 7.15 1.40 9.76
N PHE A 120 7.51 1.49 8.49
CA PHE A 120 8.40 0.57 7.79
C PHE A 120 9.61 1.32 7.23
N LYS A 121 10.77 0.73 7.34
CA LYS A 121 11.98 1.16 6.69
C LYS A 121 12.70 -0.05 6.10
N ASP A 122 12.98 -0.01 4.80
CA ASP A 122 13.63 -1.09 4.06
C ASP A 122 12.97 -2.46 4.30
N SER A 123 11.62 -2.47 4.24
CA SER A 123 10.75 -3.61 4.49
C SER A 123 10.70 -4.15 5.92
N LYS A 124 11.34 -3.49 6.88
CA LYS A 124 11.36 -3.86 8.31
C LYS A 124 10.49 -2.93 9.14
N TYR A 125 9.96 -3.40 10.29
CA TYR A 125 9.32 -2.53 11.27
C TYR A 125 10.35 -1.56 11.85
N HIS A 126 9.95 -0.29 11.90
CA HIS A 126 10.78 0.79 12.37
C HIS A 126 9.90 1.88 13.01
N GLY A 127 10.49 2.80 13.79
CA GLY A 127 9.74 3.90 14.37
C GLY A 127 8.59 3.47 15.26
N GLN A 128 7.46 4.17 15.20
CA GLN A 128 6.27 3.87 16.01
C GLN A 128 5.40 2.82 15.35
N GLY A 129 4.87 1.89 16.16
CA GLY A 129 3.96 0.87 15.65
C GLY A 129 3.23 0.09 16.73
N THR A 130 2.14 -0.54 16.31
CA THR A 130 1.32 -1.44 17.10
C THR A 130 1.42 -2.84 16.52
N PHE A 131 1.83 -3.80 17.33
CA PHE A 131 1.70 -5.20 17.01
C PHE A 131 0.52 -5.78 17.80
N THR A 132 -0.38 -6.46 17.11
CA THR A 132 -1.52 -7.18 17.71
C THR A 132 -1.31 -8.67 17.47
N TRP A 133 -1.33 -9.45 18.54
CA TRP A 133 -1.26 -10.92 18.49
C TRP A 133 -2.63 -11.54 18.24
N GLU A 134 -2.65 -12.84 17.97
CA GLU A 134 -3.87 -13.63 17.70
C GLU A 134 -4.82 -13.65 18.92
N ASP A 135 -4.27 -13.68 20.12
CA ASP A 135 -5.03 -13.64 21.39
C ASP A 135 -5.62 -12.25 21.71
N GLY A 136 -5.33 -11.24 20.89
CA GLY A 136 -5.77 -9.85 21.09
C GLY A 136 -4.84 -9.00 21.93
N SER A 137 -3.78 -9.57 22.51
CA SER A 137 -2.74 -8.77 23.17
C SER A 137 -2.08 -7.80 22.19
N LYS A 138 -1.53 -6.70 22.73
CA LYS A 138 -0.95 -5.64 21.90
C LYS A 138 0.34 -5.09 22.50
N TYR A 139 1.25 -4.74 21.64
CA TYR A 139 2.36 -3.86 21.99
C TYR A 139 2.27 -2.59 21.16
N VAL A 140 2.30 -1.44 21.81
CA VAL A 140 2.34 -0.12 21.20
C VAL A 140 3.63 0.56 21.63
N GLY A 141 4.48 0.93 20.69
CA GLY A 141 5.77 1.53 21.04
C GLY A 141 6.74 1.60 19.88
N GLU A 142 8.01 1.74 20.23
CA GLU A 142 9.10 1.88 19.29
C GLU A 142 9.59 0.53 18.75
N TRP A 143 9.96 0.53 17.48
CA TRP A 143 10.45 -0.63 16.74
C TRP A 143 11.74 -0.30 15.98
N LYS A 144 12.65 -1.24 15.94
CA LYS A 144 13.86 -1.16 15.13
C LYS A 144 14.21 -2.54 14.57
N ASP A 145 14.29 -2.66 13.26
CA ASP A 145 14.67 -3.88 12.55
C ASP A 145 13.89 -5.13 13.02
N TYR A 146 12.54 -5.04 13.04
CA TYR A 146 11.58 -6.04 13.51
C TYR A 146 11.56 -6.28 15.03
N ARG A 147 12.34 -5.57 15.83
CA ARG A 147 12.42 -5.78 17.28
C ARG A 147 11.82 -4.59 18.01
N VAL A 148 11.18 -4.89 19.13
CA VAL A 148 10.82 -3.87 20.11
C VAL A 148 12.08 -3.07 20.49
N HIS A 149 11.96 -1.75 20.53
CA HIS A 149 13.04 -0.83 20.85
C HIS A 149 12.48 0.34 21.67
N GLY A 150 13.31 0.94 22.52
CA GLY A 150 12.91 2.15 23.27
C GLY A 150 11.71 1.94 24.19
N GLN A 151 10.79 2.92 24.17
CA GLN A 151 9.62 2.95 25.04
C GLN A 151 8.39 2.33 24.36
N GLY A 152 7.57 1.64 25.17
CA GLY A 152 6.31 1.09 24.69
C GLY A 152 5.46 0.47 25.80
N THR A 153 4.22 0.18 25.46
CA THR A 153 3.23 -0.41 26.37
C THR A 153 2.75 -1.73 25.80
N TYR A 154 2.78 -2.76 26.63
CA TYR A 154 2.16 -4.05 26.36
C TYR A 154 0.82 -4.11 27.08
N THR A 155 -0.23 -4.55 26.40
CA THR A 155 -1.58 -4.73 26.94
C THR A 155 -2.02 -6.17 26.68
N TYR A 156 -2.44 -6.85 27.73
CA TYR A 156 -3.01 -8.20 27.66
C TYR A 156 -4.48 -8.17 27.21
N PRO A 157 -5.06 -9.31 26.73
CA PRO A 157 -6.44 -9.36 26.25
C PRO A 157 -7.50 -8.98 27.29
N ASP A 158 -7.20 -9.23 28.57
CA ASP A 158 -8.03 -8.91 29.74
C ASP A 158 -7.89 -7.47 30.22
N GLY A 159 -7.04 -6.68 29.58
CA GLY A 159 -6.88 -5.24 29.85
C GLY A 159 -5.92 -4.92 30.99
N GLU A 160 -5.13 -5.88 31.48
CA GLU A 160 -4.05 -5.67 32.46
C GLU A 160 -2.75 -5.15 31.83
#